data_78f6d0f2cfd1a23be02b01a69c0556e9
#
_entry.id   78f6d0f2cfd1a23be02b01a69c0556e9
#
_cell.length_a   1.000
_cell.length_b   1.000
_cell.length_c   1.000
_cell.angle_alpha   90.00
_cell.angle_beta   90.00
_cell.angle_gamma   90.00
#
_symmetry.space_group_name_H-M   'P 1'
#
loop_
_entity.id
_entity.type
_entity.pdbx_description
1 polymer ?
#
loop_
_entity_poly.entity_id
_entity_poly.type
_entity_poly.pdbx_seq_one_letter_code
_entity_poly.pdbx_strand_id
1 'polypeptide(L)'
;MRPVERGSWPLDAQGTPRAFAEYAEARGELIARLGEYCSFCESQLNASLAVEHVLPKKPNPRRALDWDNFLLACVNCNSTKGTKPVRRGKHYWPDRDNTARAFTYKADGVVTLAPGLTGPQQKVAKRTLELTGLHKLPTKDPKASDRRWMHRRDAWGRAERARTCLAACDTPDMRQCIIEQATALGYWSIWMTVFSADSDMRQRLIAAFTGTSAGCFDMQTQPVARPSGAL
;
A
#
# COMPACT_ATOMS: atom_id res chain seq x y z
N MET A 1 -0.34 3.10 4.69
CA MET A 1 -0.11 2.00 3.73
C MET A 1 -1.44 1.30 3.54
N ARG A 2 -1.89 1.17 2.29
CA ARG A 2 -3.18 0.58 1.91
C ARG A 2 -3.23 -0.89 2.30
N PRO A 3 -4.20 -1.35 3.09
CA PRO A 3 -4.41 -2.77 3.29
C PRO A 3 -4.96 -3.39 2.00
N VAL A 4 -4.38 -4.51 1.57
CA VAL A 4 -4.72 -5.13 0.29
C VAL A 4 -5.24 -6.55 0.46
N GLU A 5 -6.11 -6.97 -0.46
CA GLU A 5 -6.68 -8.32 -0.55
C GLU A 5 -6.19 -8.98 -1.83
N ARG A 6 -5.19 -9.87 -1.71
CA ARG A 6 -4.66 -10.61 -2.85
C ARG A 6 -5.62 -11.70 -3.32
N GLY A 7 -6.50 -12.15 -2.44
CA GLY A 7 -7.41 -13.26 -2.70
C GLY A 7 -6.72 -14.64 -2.68
N SER A 8 -7.52 -15.65 -2.94
CA SER A 8 -7.07 -17.04 -2.99
C SER A 8 -6.06 -17.29 -4.11
N TRP A 9 -5.37 -18.40 -4.03
CA TRP A 9 -4.45 -18.86 -5.07
C TRP A 9 -5.17 -18.90 -6.43
N PRO A 10 -4.57 -18.34 -7.52
CA PRO A 10 -5.18 -18.40 -8.84
C PRO A 10 -5.38 -19.84 -9.30
N LEU A 11 -6.47 -20.09 -9.99
CA LEU A 11 -6.76 -21.39 -10.59
C LEU A 11 -6.34 -21.39 -12.06
N ASP A 12 -5.95 -22.54 -12.55
CA ASP A 12 -5.74 -22.82 -13.97
C ASP A 12 -7.07 -23.11 -14.69
N ALA A 13 -6.99 -23.43 -15.99
CA ALA A 13 -8.18 -23.76 -16.79
C ALA A 13 -8.91 -25.01 -16.34
N GLN A 14 -8.29 -25.88 -15.55
CA GLN A 14 -8.83 -27.09 -14.98
C GLN A 14 -9.41 -26.88 -13.57
N GLY A 15 -9.34 -25.63 -13.03
CA GLY A 15 -9.82 -25.30 -11.69
C GLY A 15 -8.89 -25.76 -10.57
N THR A 16 -7.63 -26.11 -10.88
CA THR A 16 -6.62 -26.46 -9.88
C THR A 16 -5.69 -25.25 -9.57
N PRO A 17 -5.05 -25.19 -8.40
CA PRO A 17 -4.11 -24.11 -8.09
C PRO A 17 -3.02 -24.00 -9.16
N ARG A 18 -2.94 -22.84 -9.81
CA ARG A 18 -1.99 -22.58 -10.89
C ARG A 18 -0.54 -22.74 -10.40
N ALA A 19 0.20 -23.63 -11.04
CA ALA A 19 1.63 -23.76 -10.83
C ALA A 19 2.36 -22.63 -11.57
N PHE A 20 3.31 -21.97 -10.90
CA PHE A 20 4.21 -21.00 -11.51
C PHE A 20 5.58 -21.65 -11.74
N ALA A 21 6.09 -21.61 -12.97
CA ALA A 21 7.47 -22.01 -13.26
C ALA A 21 8.45 -20.94 -12.77
N GLU A 22 8.05 -19.68 -12.92
CA GLU A 22 8.78 -18.52 -12.40
C GLU A 22 7.81 -17.57 -11.66
N TYR A 23 8.31 -16.95 -10.57
CA TYR A 23 7.50 -15.99 -9.79
C TYR A 23 7.01 -14.78 -10.61
N ALA A 24 7.72 -14.42 -11.70
CA ALA A 24 7.33 -13.34 -12.59
C ALA A 24 6.00 -13.59 -13.29
N GLU A 25 5.61 -14.85 -13.50
CA GLU A 25 4.33 -15.24 -14.11
C GLU A 25 3.12 -14.85 -13.26
N ALA A 26 3.31 -14.67 -11.95
CA ALA A 26 2.27 -14.21 -11.04
C ALA A 26 1.93 -12.71 -11.20
N ARG A 27 2.73 -11.94 -11.97
CA ARG A 27 2.58 -10.48 -12.06
C ARG A 27 1.21 -10.07 -12.61
N GLY A 28 0.75 -10.71 -13.69
CA GLY A 28 -0.55 -10.38 -14.31
C GLY A 28 -1.71 -10.57 -13.34
N GLU A 29 -1.73 -11.70 -12.63
CA GLU A 29 -2.73 -11.99 -11.59
C GLU A 29 -2.68 -10.98 -10.43
N LEU A 30 -1.48 -10.62 -9.99
CA LEU A 30 -1.32 -9.62 -8.92
C LEU A 30 -1.82 -8.24 -9.37
N ILE A 31 -1.51 -7.82 -10.61
CA ILE A 31 -2.00 -6.56 -11.18
C ILE A 31 -3.52 -6.56 -11.28
N ALA A 32 -4.11 -7.62 -11.81
CA ALA A 32 -5.56 -7.73 -11.92
C ALA A 32 -6.27 -7.62 -10.56
N ARG A 33 -5.65 -8.13 -9.50
CA ARG A 33 -6.24 -8.16 -8.14
C ARG A 33 -5.87 -6.99 -7.24
N LEU A 34 -4.72 -6.38 -7.42
CA LEU A 34 -4.20 -5.32 -6.54
C LEU A 34 -4.12 -3.95 -7.23
N GLY A 35 -4.34 -3.91 -8.55
CA GLY A 35 -4.05 -2.75 -9.39
C GLY A 35 -2.55 -2.54 -9.60
N GLU A 36 -2.19 -1.60 -10.44
CA GLU A 36 -0.80 -1.26 -10.77
C GLU A 36 -0.15 -0.35 -9.70
N TYR A 37 -0.21 -0.76 -8.43
CA TYR A 37 0.32 0.02 -7.31
C TYR A 37 1.36 -0.75 -6.53
N CYS A 38 2.40 -0.05 -6.11
CA CYS A 38 3.34 -0.60 -5.13
C CYS A 38 2.63 -0.84 -3.79
N SER A 39 2.62 -2.08 -3.31
CA SER A 39 1.95 -2.44 -2.05
C SER A 39 2.54 -1.74 -0.81
N PHE A 40 3.72 -1.14 -0.91
CA PHE A 40 4.38 -0.47 0.21
C PHE A 40 4.29 1.06 0.15
N CYS A 41 4.74 1.70 -0.94
CA CYS A 41 4.72 3.17 -1.06
C CYS A 41 3.48 3.70 -1.78
N GLU A 42 2.67 2.82 -2.36
CA GLU A 42 1.39 3.12 -3.03
C GLU A 42 1.52 3.94 -4.32
N SER A 43 2.75 4.15 -4.82
CA SER A 43 2.92 4.79 -6.13
C SER A 43 2.26 3.95 -7.21
N GLN A 44 1.50 4.61 -8.09
CA GLN A 44 1.03 4.01 -9.34
C GLN A 44 2.22 3.88 -10.30
N LEU A 45 2.31 2.76 -11.01
CA LEU A 45 3.41 2.46 -11.93
C LEU A 45 2.89 1.72 -13.15
N ASN A 46 2.90 2.40 -14.29
CA ASN A 46 2.51 1.81 -15.59
C ASN A 46 3.52 0.75 -16.09
N ALA A 47 4.72 0.76 -15.53
CA ALA A 47 5.80 -0.16 -15.85
C ALA A 47 6.67 -0.40 -14.61
N SER A 48 7.49 -1.42 -14.61
CA SER A 48 8.47 -1.67 -13.52
C SER A 48 7.88 -2.12 -12.18
N LEU A 49 6.67 -2.68 -12.17
CA LEU A 49 6.17 -3.43 -11.03
C LEU A 49 6.84 -4.81 -10.98
N ALA A 50 7.55 -5.06 -9.89
CA ALA A 50 8.12 -6.36 -9.62
C ALA A 50 7.20 -7.20 -8.72
N VAL A 51 7.18 -8.51 -8.96
CA VAL A 51 6.67 -9.45 -7.97
C VAL A 51 7.67 -9.48 -6.81
N GLU A 52 7.22 -9.01 -5.66
CA GLU A 52 8.00 -8.90 -4.44
C GLU A 52 7.72 -10.07 -3.51
N HIS A 53 8.77 -10.68 -2.99
CA HIS A 53 8.65 -11.75 -2.00
C HIS A 53 8.55 -11.17 -0.59
N VAL A 54 7.42 -11.36 0.09
CA VAL A 54 7.25 -10.98 1.51
C VAL A 54 8.40 -11.56 2.34
N LEU A 55 8.62 -12.86 2.24
CA LEU A 55 9.80 -13.54 2.77
C LEU A 55 10.81 -13.72 1.62
N PRO A 56 12.03 -13.14 1.71
CA PRO A 56 13.01 -13.22 0.63
C PRO A 56 13.30 -14.65 0.20
N LYS A 57 13.34 -14.90 -1.12
CA LYS A 57 13.46 -16.24 -1.69
C LYS A 57 14.76 -16.97 -1.30
N LYS A 58 15.89 -16.25 -1.20
CA LYS A 58 17.19 -16.88 -0.91
C LYS A 58 17.20 -17.64 0.44
N PRO A 59 16.75 -17.05 1.57
CA PRO A 59 16.62 -17.79 2.82
C PRO A 59 15.35 -18.66 2.90
N ASN A 60 14.40 -18.54 1.97
CA ASN A 60 13.13 -19.25 1.96
C ASN A 60 12.83 -19.90 0.60
N PRO A 61 13.67 -20.80 0.08
CA PRO A 61 13.54 -21.31 -1.29
C PRO A 61 12.21 -22.06 -1.54
N ARG A 62 11.65 -22.72 -0.52
CA ARG A 62 10.36 -23.41 -0.61
C ARG A 62 9.18 -22.45 -0.83
N ARG A 63 9.36 -21.15 -0.56
CA ARG A 63 8.35 -20.11 -0.75
C ARG A 63 8.64 -19.20 -1.95
N ALA A 64 9.57 -19.60 -2.82
CA ALA A 64 9.95 -18.80 -3.98
C ALA A 64 8.84 -18.69 -5.04
N LEU A 65 7.95 -19.70 -5.11
CA LEU A 65 6.81 -19.76 -6.03
C LEU A 65 5.45 -19.76 -5.31
N ASP A 66 5.46 -19.40 -4.03
CA ASP A 66 4.27 -19.41 -3.19
C ASP A 66 3.47 -18.09 -3.38
N TRP A 67 2.23 -18.21 -3.87
CA TRP A 67 1.30 -17.09 -4.05
C TRP A 67 1.14 -16.24 -2.80
N ASP A 68 1.04 -16.88 -1.62
CA ASP A 68 0.91 -16.20 -0.34
C ASP A 68 2.16 -15.44 0.09
N ASN A 69 3.24 -15.58 -0.65
CA ASN A 69 4.49 -14.87 -0.46
C ASN A 69 4.68 -13.70 -1.45
N PHE A 70 3.69 -13.40 -2.32
CA PHE A 70 3.82 -12.40 -3.36
C PHE A 70 3.05 -11.12 -3.06
N LEU A 71 3.67 -9.99 -3.37
CA LEU A 71 3.08 -8.65 -3.46
C LEU A 71 3.62 -7.95 -4.71
N LEU A 72 3.11 -6.76 -5.01
CA LEU A 72 3.68 -5.88 -6.03
C LEU A 72 4.55 -4.81 -5.36
N ALA A 73 5.74 -4.54 -5.90
CA ALA A 73 6.60 -3.47 -5.40
C ALA A 73 7.29 -2.70 -6.52
N CYS A 74 7.49 -1.40 -6.28
CA CYS A 74 8.37 -0.59 -7.12
C CYS A 74 9.84 -0.94 -6.87
N VAL A 75 10.71 -0.57 -7.81
CA VAL A 75 12.16 -0.81 -7.72
C VAL A 75 12.73 -0.29 -6.40
N ASN A 76 12.33 0.92 -5.95
CA ASN A 76 12.86 1.51 -4.72
C ASN A 76 12.46 0.72 -3.46
N CYS A 77 11.21 0.27 -3.36
CA CYS A 77 10.76 -0.55 -2.23
C CYS A 77 11.41 -1.93 -2.25
N ASN A 78 11.45 -2.57 -3.42
CA ASN A 78 12.06 -3.88 -3.60
C ASN A 78 13.56 -3.87 -3.27
N SER A 79 14.33 -2.92 -3.83
CA SER A 79 15.77 -2.79 -3.56
C SER A 79 16.07 -2.42 -2.10
N THR A 80 15.25 -1.55 -1.50
CA THR A 80 15.43 -1.18 -0.08
C THR A 80 15.20 -2.37 0.85
N LYS A 81 14.17 -3.18 0.59
CA LYS A 81 13.91 -4.41 1.34
C LYS A 81 15.00 -5.45 1.06
N GLY A 82 15.29 -5.68 -0.22
CA GLY A 82 16.34 -6.60 -0.66
C GLY A 82 16.20 -7.99 -0.05
N THR A 83 17.34 -8.57 0.30
CA THR A 83 17.43 -9.92 0.91
C THR A 83 17.52 -9.90 2.44
N LYS A 84 17.19 -8.76 3.06
CA LYS A 84 17.22 -8.65 4.53
C LYS A 84 16.44 -9.79 5.18
N PRO A 85 16.94 -10.37 6.28
CA PRO A 85 16.20 -11.41 6.99
C PRO A 85 14.90 -10.84 7.54
N VAL A 86 13.79 -11.46 7.18
CA VAL A 86 12.45 -11.06 7.55
C VAL A 86 11.75 -12.19 8.28
N ARG A 87 11.11 -11.86 9.40
CA ARG A 87 10.14 -12.73 10.07
C ARG A 87 8.75 -12.10 9.91
N ARG A 88 7.82 -12.82 9.27
CA ARG A 88 6.50 -12.27 8.92
C ARG A 88 5.78 -11.64 10.15
N GLY A 89 5.78 -12.30 11.29
CA GLY A 89 5.13 -11.80 12.51
C GLY A 89 5.87 -10.64 13.23
N LYS A 90 6.99 -10.16 12.71
CA LYS A 90 7.74 -9.01 13.28
C LYS A 90 7.57 -7.71 12.49
N HIS A 91 6.73 -7.73 11.46
CA HIS A 91 6.41 -6.59 10.60
C HIS A 91 4.91 -6.59 10.31
N TYR A 92 4.33 -5.42 10.04
CA TYR A 92 3.00 -5.31 9.48
C TYR A 92 3.06 -5.40 7.96
N TRP A 93 2.15 -6.20 7.39
CA TRP A 93 2.09 -6.47 5.96
C TRP A 93 0.74 -6.06 5.39
N PRO A 94 0.69 -5.37 4.25
CA PRO A 94 -0.55 -4.86 3.68
C PRO A 94 -1.54 -5.98 3.28
N ASP A 95 -1.06 -7.18 3.00
CA ASP A 95 -1.87 -8.36 2.67
C ASP A 95 -2.37 -9.14 3.89
N ARG A 96 -1.96 -8.76 5.10
CA ARG A 96 -2.27 -9.48 6.33
C ARG A 96 -2.85 -8.60 7.42
N ASP A 97 -2.36 -7.39 7.54
CA ASP A 97 -2.69 -6.48 8.63
C ASP A 97 -3.44 -5.26 8.10
N ASN A 98 -4.24 -4.58 8.94
CA ASN A 98 -4.75 -3.27 8.57
C ASN A 98 -3.66 -2.21 8.71
N THR A 99 -2.83 -2.10 7.69
CA THR A 99 -1.70 -1.16 7.67
C THR A 99 -2.12 0.31 7.60
N ALA A 100 -3.40 0.63 7.35
CA ALA A 100 -3.93 1.98 7.49
C ALA A 100 -3.95 2.45 8.95
N ARG A 101 -3.96 1.52 9.93
CA ARG A 101 -3.85 1.81 11.36
C ARG A 101 -2.42 1.97 11.86
N ALA A 102 -1.43 1.56 11.04
CA ALA A 102 -0.03 1.53 11.46
C ALA A 102 0.70 2.85 11.25
N PHE A 103 0.29 3.64 10.24
CA PHE A 103 1.08 4.77 9.75
C PHE A 103 0.24 6.01 9.54
N THR A 104 0.86 7.16 9.80
CA THR A 104 0.32 8.50 9.51
C THR A 104 1.16 9.15 8.41
N TYR A 105 0.48 9.72 7.43
CA TYR A 105 1.07 10.47 6.34
C TYR A 105 0.92 11.97 6.60
N LYS A 106 1.94 12.75 6.30
CA LYS A 106 1.99 14.21 6.56
C LYS A 106 2.17 15.01 5.28
N ALA A 107 1.77 16.28 5.32
CA ALA A 107 1.82 17.20 4.20
C ALA A 107 3.24 17.39 3.61
N ASP A 108 4.26 17.26 4.42
CA ASP A 108 5.67 17.33 4.02
C ASP A 108 6.20 16.03 3.36
N GLY A 109 5.34 15.04 3.18
CA GLY A 109 5.68 13.73 2.61
C GLY A 109 6.30 12.73 3.59
N VAL A 110 6.39 13.11 4.88
CA VAL A 110 6.88 12.22 5.94
C VAL A 110 5.84 11.16 6.28
N VAL A 111 6.32 9.95 6.54
CA VAL A 111 5.51 8.85 7.09
C VAL A 111 6.00 8.55 8.50
N THR A 112 5.08 8.61 9.46
CA THR A 112 5.34 8.33 10.88
C THR A 112 4.49 7.17 11.38
N LEU A 113 4.75 6.73 12.60
CA LEU A 113 3.86 5.77 13.26
C LEU A 113 2.51 6.44 13.55
N ALA A 114 1.42 5.69 13.43
CA ALA A 114 0.11 6.16 13.81
C ALA A 114 0.04 6.42 15.33
N PRO A 115 -0.74 7.43 15.76
CA PRO A 115 -1.02 7.63 17.19
C PRO A 115 -1.84 6.45 17.74
N GLY A 116 -1.77 6.24 19.06
CA GLY A 116 -2.55 5.21 19.75
C GLY A 116 -2.02 3.77 19.63
N LEU A 117 -0.91 3.54 18.92
CA LEU A 117 -0.25 2.25 18.92
C LEU A 117 0.38 1.96 20.29
N THR A 118 0.17 0.73 20.82
CA THR A 118 0.86 0.25 22.01
C THR A 118 2.37 0.12 21.77
N GLY A 119 3.19 0.08 22.82
CA GLY A 119 4.63 -0.06 22.69
C GLY A 119 5.09 -1.25 21.82
N PRO A 120 4.53 -2.46 21.99
CA PRO A 120 4.80 -3.58 21.08
C PRO A 120 4.41 -3.30 19.63
N GLN A 121 3.25 -2.69 19.37
CA GLN A 121 2.79 -2.33 18.02
C GLN A 121 3.70 -1.29 17.37
N GLN A 122 4.14 -0.28 18.12
CA GLN A 122 5.11 0.71 17.64
C GLN A 122 6.42 0.06 17.18
N LYS A 123 6.94 -0.94 17.93
CA LYS A 123 8.15 -1.69 17.55
C LYS A 123 7.96 -2.42 16.21
N VAL A 124 6.80 -3.03 15.97
CA VAL A 124 6.49 -3.73 14.73
C VAL A 124 6.32 -2.74 13.57
N ALA A 125 5.58 -1.66 13.75
CA ALA A 125 5.39 -0.61 12.76
C ALA A 125 6.72 0.06 12.38
N LYS A 126 7.58 0.37 13.35
CA LYS A 126 8.91 0.94 13.12
C LYS A 126 9.77 0.02 12.22
N ARG A 127 9.80 -1.29 12.52
CA ARG A 127 10.51 -2.26 11.68
C ARG A 127 9.98 -2.29 10.24
N THR A 128 8.68 -2.15 10.06
CA THR A 128 8.07 -2.09 8.71
C THR A 128 8.50 -0.83 7.95
N LEU A 129 8.52 0.33 8.61
CA LEU A 129 9.04 1.58 8.00
C LEU A 129 10.52 1.45 7.61
N GLU A 130 11.34 0.86 8.49
CA GLU A 130 12.78 0.65 8.25
C GLU A 130 13.01 -0.35 7.12
N LEU A 131 12.22 -1.45 7.07
CA LEU A 131 12.30 -2.46 6.03
C LEU A 131 12.00 -1.89 4.64
N THR A 132 10.94 -1.09 4.53
CA THR A 132 10.47 -0.48 3.29
C THR A 132 11.17 0.84 2.94
N GLY A 133 11.86 1.45 3.91
CA GLY A 133 12.51 2.74 3.77
C GLY A 133 11.56 3.93 3.61
N LEU A 134 10.27 3.78 3.99
CA LEU A 134 9.29 4.85 3.84
C LEU A 134 9.57 6.07 4.74
N HIS A 135 10.38 5.90 5.79
CA HIS A 135 10.84 6.97 6.69
C HIS A 135 12.00 7.80 6.13
N LYS A 136 12.61 7.38 5.01
CA LYS A 136 13.77 8.06 4.43
C LYS A 136 13.41 9.47 3.94
N LEU A 137 14.25 10.43 4.31
CA LEU A 137 14.17 11.83 3.93
C LEU A 137 15.55 12.31 3.48
N PRO A 138 15.66 13.25 2.51
CA PRO A 138 16.93 13.74 2.00
C PRO A 138 17.74 14.55 3.03
N THR A 139 17.08 15.12 4.03
CA THR A 139 17.72 15.86 5.11
C THR A 139 18.67 15.01 5.96
N LYS A 140 18.49 13.68 5.96
CA LYS A 140 19.31 12.71 6.68
C LYS A 140 20.37 12.03 5.81
N ASP A 141 20.18 12.07 4.49
CA ASP A 141 21.12 11.55 3.51
C ASP A 141 20.97 12.34 2.20
N PRO A 142 21.74 13.45 2.04
CA PRO A 142 21.71 14.31 0.85
C PRO A 142 22.06 13.58 -0.45
N LYS A 143 22.75 12.44 -0.37
CA LYS A 143 23.12 11.61 -1.53
C LYS A 143 22.02 10.58 -1.87
N ALA A 144 21.01 10.45 -1.03
CA ALA A 144 19.92 9.51 -1.29
C ALA A 144 19.10 9.97 -2.49
N SER A 145 19.11 9.17 -3.54
CA SER A 145 18.27 9.34 -4.73
C SER A 145 16.79 8.98 -4.48
N ASP A 146 16.42 8.65 -3.25
CA ASP A 146 15.06 8.25 -2.89
C ASP A 146 14.11 9.43 -2.88
N ARG A 147 13.34 9.58 -3.95
CA ARG A 147 12.41 10.69 -4.15
C ARG A 147 10.97 10.39 -3.70
N ARG A 148 10.71 9.24 -3.09
CA ARG A 148 9.35 8.84 -2.69
C ARG A 148 8.69 9.83 -1.73
N TRP A 149 9.43 10.51 -0.88
CA TRP A 149 8.91 11.56 -0.01
C TRP A 149 8.39 12.78 -0.80
N MET A 150 9.11 13.20 -1.86
CA MET A 150 8.67 14.29 -2.75
C MET A 150 7.36 13.95 -3.44
N HIS A 151 7.28 12.75 -4.01
CA HIS A 151 6.06 12.30 -4.68
C HIS A 151 4.87 12.22 -3.71
N ARG A 152 5.10 11.84 -2.45
CA ARG A 152 4.05 11.90 -1.41
C ARG A 152 3.63 13.34 -1.11
N ARG A 153 4.58 14.27 -0.99
CA ARG A 153 4.30 15.70 -0.80
C ARG A 153 3.49 16.27 -1.97
N ASP A 154 3.87 15.92 -3.19
CA ASP A 154 3.16 16.36 -4.39
C ASP A 154 1.74 15.77 -4.45
N ALA A 155 1.57 14.50 -4.09
CA ALA A 155 0.27 13.86 -3.97
C ALA A 155 -0.62 14.55 -2.91
N TRP A 156 -0.03 14.92 -1.76
CA TRP A 156 -0.74 15.69 -0.73
C TRP A 156 -1.24 17.03 -1.27
N GLY A 157 -0.38 17.80 -1.92
CA GLY A 157 -0.76 19.08 -2.51
C GLY A 157 -1.87 18.96 -3.55
N ARG A 158 -1.89 17.88 -4.35
CA ARG A 158 -2.98 17.59 -5.29
C ARG A 158 -4.28 17.24 -4.56
N ALA A 159 -4.22 16.39 -3.55
CA ALA A 159 -5.38 16.00 -2.75
C ALA A 159 -6.00 17.19 -2.02
N GLU A 160 -5.19 18.09 -1.46
CA GLU A 160 -5.68 19.33 -0.83
C GLU A 160 -6.36 20.27 -1.82
N ARG A 161 -5.78 20.47 -3.02
CA ARG A 161 -6.44 21.27 -4.06
C ARG A 161 -7.76 20.63 -4.49
N ALA A 162 -7.79 19.31 -4.68
CA ALA A 162 -9.01 18.59 -5.02
C ALA A 162 -10.10 18.75 -3.94
N ARG A 163 -9.72 18.68 -2.67
CA ARG A 163 -10.63 18.93 -1.54
C ARG A 163 -11.17 20.36 -1.54
N THR A 164 -10.32 21.35 -1.85
CA THR A 164 -10.75 22.76 -1.96
C THR A 164 -11.72 22.96 -3.13
N CYS A 165 -11.45 22.35 -4.29
CA CYS A 165 -12.35 22.40 -5.44
C CYS A 165 -13.70 21.74 -5.12
N LEU A 166 -13.68 20.58 -4.45
CA LEU A 166 -14.91 19.89 -4.02
C LEU A 166 -15.72 20.74 -3.04
N ALA A 167 -15.08 21.41 -2.10
CA ALA A 167 -15.77 22.31 -1.16
C ALA A 167 -16.43 23.52 -1.86
N ALA A 168 -15.88 23.97 -2.99
CA ALA A 168 -16.44 25.05 -3.80
C ALA A 168 -17.56 24.58 -4.75
N CYS A 169 -17.47 23.32 -5.24
CA CYS A 169 -18.42 22.78 -6.23
C CYS A 169 -18.55 21.26 -6.01
N ASP A 170 -19.42 20.86 -5.09
CA ASP A 170 -19.68 19.45 -4.78
C ASP A 170 -20.71 18.87 -5.74
N THR A 171 -20.23 18.19 -6.77
CA THR A 171 -21.06 17.48 -7.74
C THR A 171 -20.58 16.03 -7.89
N PRO A 172 -21.45 15.10 -8.34
CA PRO A 172 -21.03 13.73 -8.65
C PRO A 172 -19.85 13.67 -9.61
N ASP A 173 -19.83 14.52 -10.63
CA ASP A 173 -18.76 14.57 -11.63
C ASP A 173 -17.44 15.07 -11.02
N MET A 174 -17.48 16.08 -10.14
CA MET A 174 -16.28 16.53 -9.42
C MET A 174 -15.72 15.41 -8.54
N ARG A 175 -16.59 14.70 -7.80
CA ARG A 175 -16.19 13.54 -7.00
C ARG A 175 -15.55 12.46 -7.87
N GLN A 176 -16.12 12.18 -9.05
CA GLN A 176 -15.57 11.20 -10.00
C GLN A 176 -14.21 11.67 -10.55
N CYS A 177 -14.06 12.92 -10.97
CA CYS A 177 -12.77 13.47 -11.41
C CYS A 177 -11.67 13.33 -10.33
N ILE A 178 -12.02 13.54 -9.06
CA ILE A 178 -11.07 13.37 -7.94
C ILE A 178 -10.64 11.90 -7.81
N ILE A 179 -11.56 10.96 -7.95
CA ILE A 179 -11.27 9.53 -7.92
C ILE A 179 -10.34 9.14 -9.08
N GLU A 180 -10.61 9.60 -10.27
CA GLU A 180 -9.76 9.36 -11.46
C GLU A 180 -8.35 9.93 -11.24
N GLN A 181 -8.24 11.15 -10.72
CA GLN A 181 -6.96 11.73 -10.37
C GLN A 181 -6.22 10.90 -9.30
N ALA A 182 -6.93 10.45 -8.27
CA ALA A 182 -6.36 9.66 -7.19
C ALA A 182 -5.84 8.31 -7.70
N THR A 183 -6.63 7.61 -8.50
CA THR A 183 -6.24 6.30 -9.06
C THR A 183 -5.09 6.42 -10.05
N ALA A 184 -5.07 7.45 -10.89
CA ALA A 184 -3.98 7.71 -11.82
C ALA A 184 -2.65 8.05 -11.14
N LEU A 185 -2.69 8.65 -9.94
CA LEU A 185 -1.49 9.05 -9.20
C LEU A 185 -1.02 7.97 -8.22
N GLY A 186 -1.95 7.22 -7.64
CA GLY A 186 -1.71 6.35 -6.49
C GLY A 186 -1.71 7.12 -5.16
N TYR A 187 -0.91 6.67 -4.20
CA TYR A 187 -0.79 7.26 -2.85
C TYR A 187 -2.11 7.29 -2.08
N TRP A 188 -2.85 6.22 -2.15
CA TRP A 188 -4.17 6.05 -1.54
C TRP A 188 -4.27 6.56 -0.10
N SER A 189 -3.28 6.25 0.75
CA SER A 189 -3.30 6.67 2.17
C SER A 189 -3.27 8.19 2.34
N ILE A 190 -2.70 8.92 1.39
CA ILE A 190 -2.69 10.40 1.40
C ILE A 190 -4.09 10.92 1.12
N TRP A 191 -4.75 10.41 0.08
CA TRP A 191 -6.12 10.77 -0.27
C TRP A 191 -7.07 10.47 0.90
N MET A 192 -6.98 9.28 1.49
CA MET A 192 -7.76 8.91 2.68
C MET A 192 -7.55 9.85 3.87
N THR A 193 -6.33 10.37 4.03
CA THR A 193 -6.01 11.31 5.10
C THR A 193 -6.57 12.70 4.83
N VAL A 194 -6.40 13.22 3.61
CA VAL A 194 -6.88 14.55 3.23
C VAL A 194 -8.41 14.62 3.24
N PHE A 195 -9.08 13.55 2.82
CA PHE A 195 -10.54 13.42 2.85
C PHE A 195 -11.06 12.75 4.13
N SER A 196 -10.33 12.85 5.25
CA SER A 196 -10.69 12.18 6.51
C SER A 196 -12.08 12.56 7.05
N ALA A 197 -12.57 13.78 6.77
CA ALA A 197 -13.89 14.26 7.18
C ALA A 197 -15.02 13.95 6.16
N ASP A 198 -14.69 13.43 4.97
CA ASP A 198 -15.68 13.11 3.93
C ASP A 198 -15.77 11.58 3.75
N SER A 199 -16.77 10.98 4.40
CA SER A 199 -16.97 9.52 4.38
C SER A 199 -17.35 9.01 2.99
N ASP A 200 -18.10 9.77 2.17
CA ASP A 200 -18.44 9.37 0.80
C ASP A 200 -17.19 9.34 -0.08
N MET A 201 -16.34 10.38 -0.05
CA MET A 201 -15.07 10.35 -0.79
C MET A 201 -14.18 9.20 -0.35
N ARG A 202 -14.10 8.92 0.95
CA ARG A 202 -13.33 7.77 1.46
C ARG A 202 -13.91 6.44 1.00
N GLN A 203 -15.23 6.29 0.98
CA GLN A 203 -15.88 5.08 0.47
C GLN A 203 -15.57 4.87 -1.03
N ARG A 204 -15.63 5.94 -1.83
CA ARG A 204 -15.26 5.93 -3.25
C ARG A 204 -13.78 5.54 -3.44
N LEU A 205 -12.87 6.09 -2.63
CA LEU A 205 -11.45 5.74 -2.67
C LEU A 205 -11.19 4.28 -2.28
N ILE A 206 -11.91 3.74 -1.30
CA ILE A 206 -11.82 2.32 -0.93
C ILE A 206 -12.26 1.44 -2.11
N ALA A 207 -13.35 1.80 -2.78
CA ALA A 207 -13.91 1.02 -3.89
C ALA A 207 -13.07 1.13 -5.17
N ALA A 208 -12.55 2.32 -5.49
CA ALA A 208 -11.85 2.58 -6.75
C ALA A 208 -10.44 1.99 -6.82
N PHE A 209 -9.76 1.87 -5.68
CA PHE A 209 -8.43 1.25 -5.68
C PHE A 209 -8.55 -0.27 -5.59
N THR A 210 -8.48 -0.92 -6.75
CA THR A 210 -8.58 -2.38 -6.89
C THR A 210 -7.78 -3.13 -5.83
N GLY A 211 -8.39 -4.10 -5.19
CA GLY A 211 -7.77 -4.93 -4.16
C GLY A 211 -7.56 -4.25 -2.82
N THR A 212 -8.19 -3.10 -2.56
CA THR A 212 -8.26 -2.58 -1.19
C THR A 212 -9.10 -3.55 -0.33
N SER A 213 -8.58 -3.95 0.82
CA SER A 213 -9.32 -4.82 1.76
C SER A 213 -10.43 -4.03 2.46
N ALA A 214 -11.65 -4.06 1.90
CA ALA A 214 -12.79 -3.30 2.42
C ALA A 214 -13.15 -3.69 3.86
N GLY A 215 -12.96 -4.95 4.26
CA GLY A 215 -13.18 -5.42 5.63
C GLY A 215 -12.24 -4.83 6.68
N CYS A 216 -11.27 -4.01 6.26
CA CYS A 216 -10.43 -3.22 7.15
C CYS A 216 -11.06 -1.88 7.58
N PHE A 217 -12.31 -1.60 7.17
CA PHE A 217 -13.00 -0.33 7.42
C PHE A 217 -14.43 -0.59 7.89
N ASP A 218 -14.92 0.23 8.81
CA ASP A 218 -16.32 0.22 9.24
C ASP A 218 -17.22 1.00 8.26
N MET A 219 -18.52 1.06 8.59
CA MET A 219 -19.52 1.78 7.78
C MET A 219 -19.24 3.30 7.68
N GLN A 220 -18.50 3.87 8.61
CA GLN A 220 -18.03 5.25 8.62
C GLN A 220 -16.66 5.38 7.97
N THR A 221 -16.18 4.31 7.30
CA THR A 221 -14.87 4.23 6.65
C THR A 221 -13.66 4.39 7.57
N GLN A 222 -13.87 4.25 8.91
CA GLN A 222 -12.76 4.28 9.86
C GLN A 222 -12.02 2.96 9.87
N PRO A 223 -10.68 2.98 10.00
CA PRO A 223 -9.89 1.75 10.00
C PRO A 223 -10.17 0.90 11.24
N VAL A 224 -10.63 -0.32 11.05
CA VAL A 224 -10.86 -1.33 12.11
C VAL A 224 -9.80 -2.43 12.07
N ALA A 225 -9.73 -3.26 13.11
CA ALA A 225 -8.81 -4.39 13.12
C ALA A 225 -9.14 -5.35 11.96
N ARG A 226 -8.10 -5.80 11.23
CA ARG A 226 -8.31 -6.80 10.19
C ARG A 226 -8.57 -8.17 10.81
N PRO A 227 -9.61 -8.90 10.40
CA PRO A 227 -9.82 -10.27 10.84
C PRO A 227 -8.56 -11.12 10.60
N SER A 228 -8.11 -11.84 11.62
CA SER A 228 -6.87 -12.64 11.62
C SER A 228 -5.56 -11.85 11.43
N GLY A 229 -5.61 -10.53 11.40
CA GLY A 229 -4.43 -9.65 11.39
C GLY A 229 -3.96 -9.31 12.80
N ALA A 230 -2.83 -8.59 12.87
CA ALA A 230 -2.26 -8.10 14.14
C ALA A 230 -2.60 -6.62 14.43
N LEU A 231 -3.30 -5.96 13.49
CA LEU A 231 -3.88 -4.61 13.62
C LEU A 231 -5.26 -4.57 12.98
#